data_b375df87397c79793839d99b558ffc3f
#
_entry.id   b375df87397c79793839d99b558ffc3f
#
_cell.length_a   1.000
_cell.length_b   1.000
_cell.length_c   1.000
_cell.angle_alpha   90.00
_cell.angle_beta   90.00
_cell.angle_gamma   90.00
#
_symmetry.space_group_name_H-M   'P 1'
#
loop_
_entity.id
_entity.type
_entity.pdbx_description
1 polymer ?
#
loop_
_entity_poly.entity_id
_entity_poly.type
_entity_poly.pdbx_seq_one_letter_code
_entity_poly.pdbx_strand_id
1 'polypeptide(L)'
;MSSTTTVKGIDAKVECIIPILNVKSLAASMDYYVNVLGFRVEWDWGDPPDVGSVERDGYSIMLVEGEQGHAGTWLWMGVEDGDRYYEEYKASGARIHEHPVNYPWAYEFRVEDLDGHVIRIGSGPKDNESHDH
;
A
#
# COMPACT_ATOMS: atom_id res chain seq x y z
N MET A 1 11.97 -20.72 21.10
CA MET A 1 11.81 -20.82 20.60
C MET A 1 11.59 -21.13 20.05
N SER A 2 11.82 -21.59 20.14
CA SER A 2 11.82 -22.03 19.56
C SER A 2 11.84 -22.50 18.84
N SER A 3 11.89 -22.80 18.78
CA SER A 3 11.92 -23.15 18.19
C SER A 3 11.95 -23.56 17.45
N THR A 4 12.28 -23.75 17.36
CA THR A 4 12.22 -24.13 16.68
C THR A 4 11.78 -24.80 16.04
N THR A 5 11.67 -24.83 15.94
CA THR A 5 11.19 -25.58 15.40
C THR A 5 10.56 -25.63 14.52
N THR A 6 10.68 -25.53 14.38
CA THR A 6 10.30 -25.98 13.60
C THR A 6 10.25 -26.08 12.21
N VAL A 7 10.71 -25.28 11.47
CA VAL A 7 10.72 -25.51 10.05
C VAL A 7 11.91 -26.30 9.68
N LYS A 8 11.69 -27.54 9.42
CA LYS A 8 12.80 -28.45 9.25
C LYS A 8 13.53 -28.23 7.97
N GLY A 9 14.83 -28.07 8.04
CA GLY A 9 15.70 -28.08 6.90
C GLY A 9 15.63 -26.85 6.01
N ILE A 10 14.93 -25.81 6.43
CA ILE A 10 14.86 -24.58 5.64
C ILE A 10 15.64 -23.49 6.34
N ASP A 11 16.84 -23.21 5.82
CA ASP A 11 17.66 -22.12 6.30
C ASP A 11 17.49 -20.85 5.52
N ALA A 12 16.92 -20.95 4.32
CA ALA A 12 16.70 -19.78 3.48
C ALA A 12 15.56 -18.95 4.03
N LYS A 13 15.77 -17.64 4.10
CA LYS A 13 14.78 -16.71 4.66
C LYS A 13 13.89 -16.17 3.56
N VAL A 14 12.68 -15.80 3.93
CA VAL A 14 11.83 -14.99 3.05
C VAL A 14 12.47 -13.62 2.93
N GLU A 15 12.70 -13.15 1.72
CA GLU A 15 13.32 -11.84 1.50
C GLU A 15 12.30 -10.74 1.36
N CYS A 16 11.13 -11.06 0.82
CA CYS A 16 10.07 -10.07 0.69
C CYS A 16 8.76 -10.77 0.39
N ILE A 17 7.68 -10.05 0.60
CA ILE A 17 6.34 -10.45 0.15
C ILE A 17 5.79 -9.22 -0.54
N ILE A 18 5.37 -9.36 -1.79
CA ILE A 18 4.95 -8.24 -2.61
C ILE A 18 3.50 -8.46 -3.06
N PRO A 19 2.59 -7.55 -2.71
CA PRO A 19 1.22 -7.64 -3.23
C PRO A 19 1.19 -7.36 -4.72
N ILE A 20 0.29 -8.04 -5.41
CA ILE A 20 0.10 -7.87 -6.86
C ILE A 20 -1.32 -7.35 -7.07
N LEU A 21 -1.43 -6.15 -7.60
CA LEU A 21 -2.71 -5.49 -7.81
C LEU A 21 -3.03 -5.46 -9.31
N ASN A 22 -4.22 -5.92 -9.64
CA ASN A 22 -4.69 -5.85 -11.02
C ASN A 22 -5.08 -4.41 -11.35
N VAL A 23 -4.62 -3.91 -12.49
CA VAL A 23 -4.93 -2.54 -12.93
C VAL A 23 -5.38 -2.57 -14.38
N LYS A 24 -6.24 -1.63 -14.76
CA LYS A 24 -6.70 -1.52 -16.14
C LYS A 24 -5.64 -0.89 -17.04
N SER A 25 -4.92 0.08 -16.53
CA SER A 25 -3.88 0.80 -17.28
C SER A 25 -2.66 0.93 -16.42
N LEU A 26 -1.59 0.24 -16.80
CA LEU A 26 -0.34 0.33 -16.04
C LEU A 26 0.17 1.75 -16.05
N ALA A 27 0.16 2.42 -17.21
CA ALA A 27 0.67 3.79 -17.31
C ALA A 27 -0.06 4.73 -16.38
N ALA A 28 -1.39 4.69 -16.36
CA ALA A 28 -2.18 5.54 -15.48
C ALA A 28 -1.95 5.20 -14.00
N SER A 29 -1.87 3.92 -13.68
CA SER A 29 -1.64 3.49 -12.30
C SER A 29 -0.26 3.85 -11.81
N MET A 30 0.76 3.68 -12.63
CA MET A 30 2.12 4.09 -12.27
C MET A 30 2.17 5.59 -11.99
N ASP A 31 1.51 6.38 -12.85
CA ASP A 31 1.46 7.83 -12.65
C ASP A 31 0.79 8.18 -11.31
N TYR A 32 -0.31 7.53 -10.99
CA TYR A 32 -1.03 7.77 -9.75
C TYR A 32 -0.18 7.39 -8.53
N TYR A 33 0.42 6.20 -8.56
CA TYR A 33 1.24 5.77 -7.43
C TYR A 33 2.47 6.65 -7.24
N VAL A 34 3.08 7.11 -8.34
CA VAL A 34 4.28 7.93 -8.26
C VAL A 34 3.93 9.37 -7.92
N ASN A 35 3.03 9.99 -8.67
CA ASN A 35 2.82 11.43 -8.55
C ASN A 35 1.78 11.80 -7.49
N VAL A 36 0.91 10.88 -7.11
CA VAL A 36 -0.11 11.15 -6.10
C VAL A 36 0.24 10.47 -4.78
N LEU A 37 0.61 9.19 -4.80
CA LEU A 37 0.87 8.46 -3.57
C LEU A 37 2.33 8.49 -3.12
N GLY A 38 3.22 9.07 -3.92
CA GLY A 38 4.61 9.31 -3.49
C GLY A 38 5.52 8.10 -3.57
N PHE A 39 5.17 7.13 -4.38
CA PHE A 39 6.05 6.00 -4.65
C PHE A 39 7.03 6.34 -5.75
N ARG A 40 8.02 5.46 -5.95
CA ARG A 40 8.97 5.57 -7.06
C ARG A 40 8.80 4.37 -7.96
N VAL A 41 9.07 4.54 -9.25
CA VAL A 41 9.12 3.40 -10.17
C VAL A 41 10.33 2.56 -9.82
N GLU A 42 10.11 1.29 -9.57
CA GLU A 42 11.18 0.36 -9.31
C GLU A 42 11.63 -0.31 -10.60
N TRP A 43 10.67 -0.79 -11.37
CA TRP A 43 10.90 -1.34 -12.70
C TRP A 43 9.56 -1.47 -13.43
N ASP A 44 9.64 -1.59 -14.76
CA ASP A 44 8.50 -2.03 -15.56
C ASP A 44 9.00 -2.93 -16.67
N TRP A 45 8.09 -3.65 -17.29
CA TRP A 45 8.46 -4.62 -18.31
C TRP A 45 7.35 -4.77 -19.33
N GLY A 46 7.77 -4.96 -20.60
CA GLY A 46 6.85 -5.10 -21.72
C GLY A 46 7.02 -3.93 -22.68
N ASP A 47 6.47 -4.08 -23.90
CA ASP A 47 6.52 -3.05 -24.93
C ASP A 47 5.20 -3.03 -25.68
N PRO A 48 4.25 -2.16 -25.27
CA PRO A 48 4.33 -1.25 -24.12
C PRO A 48 4.31 -2.03 -22.81
N PRO A 49 4.78 -1.41 -21.71
CA PRO A 49 4.77 -2.11 -20.42
C PRO A 49 3.38 -2.49 -19.95
N ASP A 50 3.24 -3.71 -19.43
CA ASP A 50 1.99 -4.21 -18.88
C ASP A 50 2.13 -4.70 -17.44
N VAL A 51 3.34 -4.68 -16.91
CA VAL A 51 3.61 -4.99 -15.51
C VAL A 51 4.70 -4.08 -15.00
N GLY A 52 4.57 -3.65 -13.75
CA GLY A 52 5.59 -2.82 -13.13
C GLY A 52 5.54 -2.91 -11.63
N SER A 53 6.55 -2.37 -11.00
CA SER A 53 6.66 -2.32 -9.55
C SER A 53 6.95 -0.90 -9.13
N VAL A 54 6.25 -0.47 -8.09
CA VAL A 54 6.50 0.82 -7.44
C VAL A 54 6.94 0.54 -6.01
N GLU A 55 7.79 1.42 -5.46
CA GLU A 55 8.25 1.22 -4.10
C GLU A 55 8.30 2.54 -3.34
N ARG A 56 8.18 2.44 -2.04
CA ARG A 56 8.35 3.57 -1.13
C ARG A 56 8.97 3.03 0.15
N ASP A 57 10.10 3.62 0.55
CA ASP A 57 10.82 3.24 1.78
C ASP A 57 11.18 1.75 1.83
N GLY A 58 11.44 1.16 0.66
CA GLY A 58 11.84 -0.24 0.59
C GLY A 58 10.69 -1.23 0.48
N TYR A 59 9.46 -0.76 0.41
CA TYR A 59 8.29 -1.64 0.30
C TYR A 59 7.68 -1.50 -1.09
N SER A 60 7.44 -2.63 -1.73
CA SER A 60 7.05 -2.67 -3.14
C SER A 60 5.61 -3.13 -3.31
N ILE A 61 4.99 -2.62 -4.37
CA ILE A 61 3.68 -3.07 -4.86
C ILE A 61 3.84 -3.33 -6.34
N MET A 62 3.41 -4.50 -6.80
CA MET A 62 3.42 -4.82 -8.22
C MET A 62 2.06 -4.51 -8.82
N LEU A 63 2.07 -3.86 -9.98
CA LEU A 63 0.86 -3.48 -10.71
C LEU A 63 0.86 -4.22 -12.03
N VAL A 64 -0.22 -4.90 -12.35
CA VAL A 64 -0.26 -5.82 -13.51
C VAL A 64 -1.56 -5.65 -14.27
N GLU A 65 -1.45 -5.45 -15.60
CA GLU A 65 -2.60 -5.59 -16.48
C GLU A 65 -2.81 -7.06 -16.76
N GLY A 66 -4.05 -7.45 -17.05
CA GLY A 66 -4.35 -8.82 -17.43
C GLY A 66 -5.05 -9.59 -16.33
N GLU A 67 -4.66 -10.84 -16.13
CA GLU A 67 -5.45 -11.76 -15.33
C GLU A 67 -4.99 -11.97 -13.90
N GLN A 68 -3.83 -11.44 -13.54
CA GLN A 68 -3.33 -11.60 -12.17
C GLN A 68 -3.99 -10.62 -11.22
N GLY A 69 -4.37 -11.11 -10.06
CA GLY A 69 -5.02 -10.30 -9.06
C GLY A 69 -6.49 -10.05 -9.35
N HIS A 70 -7.12 -9.28 -8.50
CA HIS A 70 -8.54 -8.95 -8.60
C HIS A 70 -8.74 -7.48 -8.34
N ALA A 71 -9.83 -6.92 -8.85
CA ALA A 71 -10.23 -5.56 -8.52
C ALA A 71 -10.62 -5.49 -7.03
N GLY A 72 -10.47 -4.31 -6.45
CA GLY A 72 -10.97 -4.06 -5.11
C GLY A 72 -10.18 -4.69 -3.98
N THR A 73 -8.88 -4.88 -4.16
CA THR A 73 -8.01 -5.42 -3.12
C THR A 73 -7.76 -4.37 -2.03
N TRP A 74 -7.65 -4.82 -0.79
CA TRP A 74 -7.37 -3.96 0.35
C TRP A 74 -5.97 -4.24 0.87
N LEU A 75 -5.23 -3.16 1.18
CA LEU A 75 -3.89 -3.24 1.75
C LEU A 75 -3.85 -2.42 3.04
N TRP A 76 -2.96 -2.81 3.94
CA TRP A 76 -2.61 -2.00 5.10
C TRP A 76 -1.22 -1.41 4.88
N MET A 77 -1.10 -0.11 5.08
CA MET A 77 0.19 0.57 5.04
C MET A 77 0.40 1.25 6.39
N GLY A 78 1.28 0.68 7.20
CA GLY A 78 1.63 1.26 8.48
C GLY A 78 2.66 2.36 8.29
N VAL A 79 2.42 3.52 8.89
CA VAL A 79 3.30 4.68 8.78
C VAL A 79 3.59 5.23 10.18
N GLU A 80 4.67 5.99 10.31
CA GLU A 80 5.03 6.55 11.59
C GLU A 80 4.10 7.69 12.00
N ASP A 81 3.64 8.48 11.03
CA ASP A 81 2.87 9.67 11.33
C ASP A 81 1.70 9.77 10.35
N GLY A 82 0.53 9.32 10.80
CA GLY A 82 -0.66 9.31 9.98
C GLY A 82 -1.13 10.70 9.55
N ASP A 83 -0.96 11.70 10.41
CA ASP A 83 -1.37 13.05 10.07
C ASP A 83 -0.57 13.61 8.91
N ARG A 84 0.75 13.36 8.90
CA ARG A 84 1.60 13.84 7.82
C ARG A 84 1.24 13.18 6.50
N TYR A 85 0.95 11.88 6.53
CA TYR A 85 0.53 11.18 5.32
C TYR A 85 -0.82 11.69 4.83
N TYR A 86 -1.75 11.96 5.75
CA TYR A 86 -3.05 12.47 5.37
C TYR A 86 -2.90 13.85 4.70
N GLU A 87 -2.10 14.74 5.27
CA GLU A 87 -1.87 16.05 4.67
C GLU A 87 -1.18 15.95 3.32
N GLU A 88 -0.18 15.07 3.20
CA GLU A 88 0.51 14.85 1.94
C GLU A 88 -0.48 14.37 0.86
N TYR A 89 -1.29 13.37 1.19
CA TYR A 89 -2.19 12.78 0.21
C TYR A 89 -3.36 13.69 -0.13
N LYS A 90 -3.82 14.45 0.84
CA LYS A 90 -4.85 15.46 0.58
C LYS A 90 -4.32 16.52 -0.38
N ALA A 91 -3.10 16.97 -0.17
CA ALA A 91 -2.47 17.98 -1.00
C ALA A 91 -2.16 17.45 -2.41
N SER A 92 -1.80 16.18 -2.55
CA SER A 92 -1.43 15.60 -3.84
C SER A 92 -2.61 15.12 -4.67
N GLY A 93 -3.83 15.19 -4.12
CA GLY A 93 -5.04 14.82 -4.86
C GLY A 93 -5.41 13.35 -4.78
N ALA A 94 -4.94 12.64 -3.77
CA ALA A 94 -5.33 11.25 -3.57
C ALA A 94 -6.84 11.16 -3.34
N ARG A 95 -7.43 10.05 -3.80
CA ARG A 95 -8.85 9.78 -3.57
C ARG A 95 -9.02 9.34 -2.13
N ILE A 96 -9.48 10.25 -1.28
CA ILE A 96 -9.72 9.94 0.13
C ILE A 96 -11.00 9.12 0.22
N HIS A 97 -10.86 7.85 0.59
CA HIS A 97 -11.98 6.94 0.74
C HIS A 97 -12.63 7.11 2.11
N GLU A 98 -11.82 7.35 3.13
CA GLU A 98 -12.31 7.64 4.46
C GLU A 98 -11.33 8.57 5.17
N HIS A 99 -11.88 9.61 5.81
CA HIS A 99 -11.10 10.59 6.57
C HIS A 99 -10.57 9.96 7.85
N PRO A 100 -9.57 10.59 8.50
CA PRO A 100 -8.95 9.99 9.67
C PRO A 100 -9.93 9.73 10.81
N VAL A 101 -9.79 8.54 11.38
CA VAL A 101 -10.56 8.10 12.55
C VAL A 101 -9.55 7.54 13.55
N ASN A 102 -9.69 7.95 14.80
CA ASN A 102 -8.82 7.46 15.86
C ASN A 102 -9.49 6.26 16.55
N TYR A 103 -9.19 5.06 16.04
CA TYR A 103 -9.67 3.82 16.64
C TYR A 103 -8.79 3.42 17.83
N PRO A 104 -9.28 2.54 18.71
CA PRO A 104 -8.41 2.04 19.79
C PRO A 104 -7.15 1.34 19.33
N TRP A 105 -7.17 0.76 18.12
CA TRP A 105 -6.04 0.00 17.59
C TRP A 105 -5.14 0.82 16.65
N ALA A 106 -5.65 1.93 16.08
CA ALA A 106 -4.87 2.71 15.13
C ALA A 106 -5.56 4.03 14.80
N TYR A 107 -4.76 5.03 14.49
CA TYR A 107 -5.24 6.26 13.88
C TYR A 107 -5.09 6.06 12.38
N GLU A 108 -6.19 5.95 11.65
CA GLU A 108 -6.12 5.57 10.24
C GLU A 108 -7.07 6.36 9.35
N PHE A 109 -6.69 6.45 8.09
CA PHE A 109 -7.55 6.92 7.01
C PHE A 109 -7.39 5.97 5.82
N ARG A 110 -8.18 6.17 4.78
CA ARG A 110 -8.18 5.27 3.63
C ARG A 110 -8.12 6.06 2.35
N VAL A 111 -7.32 5.57 1.39
CA VAL A 111 -7.30 6.12 0.04
C VAL A 111 -7.62 5.00 -0.95
N GLU A 112 -8.16 5.39 -2.10
CA GLU A 112 -8.40 4.49 -3.21
C GLU A 112 -7.41 4.77 -4.33
N ASP A 113 -7.04 3.74 -5.07
CA ASP A 113 -6.34 3.95 -6.33
C ASP A 113 -7.34 4.01 -7.50
N LEU A 114 -6.83 4.05 -8.72
CA LEU A 114 -7.67 4.21 -9.91
C LEU A 114 -8.55 3.00 -10.19
N ASP A 115 -8.20 1.84 -9.64
CA ASP A 115 -8.91 0.59 -9.89
C ASP A 115 -9.75 0.14 -8.70
N GLY A 116 -9.93 1.03 -7.72
CA GLY A 116 -10.76 0.73 -6.57
C GLY A 116 -10.07 -0.11 -5.50
N HIS A 117 -8.76 -0.29 -5.60
CA HIS A 117 -8.01 -0.89 -4.51
C HIS A 117 -7.95 0.12 -3.37
N VAL A 118 -8.11 -0.35 -2.14
CA VAL A 118 -8.15 0.50 -0.96
C VAL A 118 -6.89 0.29 -0.14
N ILE A 119 -6.23 1.38 0.20
CA ILE A 119 -5.07 1.36 1.07
C ILE A 119 -5.49 1.98 2.39
N ARG A 120 -5.47 1.18 3.45
CA ARG A 120 -5.66 1.66 4.81
C ARG A 120 -4.31 2.17 5.30
N ILE A 121 -4.26 3.41 5.70
CA ILE A 121 -3.00 4.04 6.13
C ILE A 121 -3.13 4.39 7.59
N GLY A 122 -2.30 3.77 8.42
CA GLY A 122 -2.45 3.92 9.84
C GLY A 122 -1.15 4.05 10.61
N SER A 123 -1.25 4.75 11.72
CA SER A 123 -0.19 4.87 12.72
C SER A 123 -0.78 4.47 14.06
N GLY A 124 0.03 4.54 15.11
CA GLY A 124 -0.47 4.22 16.44
C GLY A 124 -1.62 5.12 16.86
N PRO A 125 -2.55 4.63 17.68
CA PRO A 125 -3.68 5.45 18.11
C PRO A 125 -3.20 6.64 18.93
N LYS A 126 -3.96 7.72 18.86
CA LYS A 126 -3.62 8.95 19.58
C LYS A 126 -4.15 8.88 21.00
N ASP A 127 -3.27 8.98 21.96
CA ASP A 127 -3.61 8.78 23.37
C ASP A 127 -4.46 9.92 23.94
N ASN A 128 -4.29 11.12 23.40
CA ASN A 128 -4.94 12.31 23.95
C ASN A 128 -6.25 12.66 23.27
N GLU A 129 -6.76 11.78 22.43
CA GLU A 129 -7.98 12.03 21.67
C GLU A 129 -8.98 10.91 21.88
N SER A 130 -10.25 11.25 21.69
CA SER A 130 -11.31 10.25 21.78
C SER A 130 -11.16 9.22 20.68
N HIS A 131 -11.52 7.97 21.02
CA HIS A 131 -11.55 6.92 20.03
C HIS A 131 -12.94 6.82 19.43
N ASP A 132 -12.99 6.66 18.10
CA ASP A 132 -14.24 6.45 17.38
C ASP A 132 -14.35 4.99 16.98
N HIS A 133 -15.58 4.47 16.99
CA HIS A 133 -15.83 3.06 16.68
C HIS A 133 -16.89 2.93 15.63
#